data_9b2e8903019d0c4b54af5af6745e1fae
#
_entry.id   9b2e8903019d0c4b54af5af6745e1fae
#
_cell.length_a   1.000
_cell.length_b   1.000
_cell.length_c   1.000
_cell.angle_alpha   90.00
_cell.angle_beta   90.00
_cell.angle_gamma   90.00
#
_symmetry.space_group_name_H-M   'P 1'
#
loop_
_entity.id
_entity.type
_entity.pdbx_description
1 polymer ?
#
loop_
_entity_poly.entity_id
_entity_poly.type
_entity_poly.pdbx_seq_one_letter_code
_entity_poly.pdbx_strand_id
1 'polypeptide(L)'
;MKKQKLRFGATFREGLVYAGRNFFPLLGCILLYFLTIWIPYLNIGTMIAMTLLPVQMSKGESINPSHIFNPRYRKYMSEYFILVGIMYAALIASLLFFVIPGIVMAMAWGLSPYFLIEKQKSPIEALRASYRATDGNKWCIFGMFFVSGIIYSILIIISRVFINSVWYYMVYICLFLLYSLFSF
;
A
#
# COMPACT_ATOMS: atom_id res chain seq x y z
N MET A 1 11.26 3.48 -23.76
CA MET A 1 11.08 4.38 -22.59
C MET A 1 12.37 4.38 -21.79
N LYS A 2 13.01 5.55 -21.53
CA LYS A 2 14.17 5.65 -20.64
C LYS A 2 13.73 5.21 -19.22
N LYS A 3 14.37 4.15 -18.68
CA LYS A 3 14.15 3.73 -17.29
C LYS A 3 14.66 4.83 -16.37
N GLN A 4 13.76 5.52 -15.70
CA GLN A 4 14.10 6.55 -14.72
C GLN A 4 14.58 5.84 -13.44
N LYS A 5 15.84 6.07 -13.05
CA LYS A 5 16.37 5.53 -11.79
C LYS A 5 15.78 6.33 -10.62
N LEU A 6 15.13 5.63 -9.70
CA LEU A 6 14.65 6.23 -8.45
C LEU A 6 15.85 6.63 -7.57
N ARG A 7 15.83 7.84 -7.04
CA ARG A 7 16.79 8.34 -6.05
C ARG A 7 16.17 8.20 -4.67
N PHE A 8 16.66 7.27 -3.88
CA PHE A 8 16.10 6.92 -2.56
C PHE A 8 15.75 8.16 -1.71
N GLY A 9 16.69 9.07 -1.49
CA GLY A 9 16.46 10.24 -0.62
C GLY A 9 15.41 11.21 -1.16
N ALA A 10 15.37 11.43 -2.48
CA ALA A 10 14.38 12.31 -3.09
C ALA A 10 12.97 11.69 -2.99
N THR A 11 12.83 10.43 -3.37
CA THR A 11 11.55 9.71 -3.34
C THR A 11 11.00 9.60 -1.92
N PHE A 12 11.86 9.27 -0.95
CA PHE A 12 11.45 9.19 0.46
C PHE A 12 10.98 10.55 1.01
N ARG A 13 11.72 11.63 0.71
CA ARG A 13 11.33 12.99 1.09
C ARG A 13 10.01 13.41 0.46
N GLU A 14 9.80 13.14 -0.82
CA GLU A 14 8.55 13.44 -1.51
C GLU A 14 7.38 12.69 -0.86
N GLY A 15 7.53 11.40 -0.55
CA GLY A 15 6.52 10.61 0.16
C GLY A 15 6.15 11.24 1.51
N LEU A 16 7.13 11.65 2.31
CA LEU A 16 6.87 12.33 3.59
C LEU A 16 6.14 13.67 3.42
N VAL A 17 6.49 14.44 2.40
CA VAL A 17 5.82 15.71 2.10
C VAL A 17 4.36 15.47 1.70
N TYR A 18 4.09 14.51 0.81
CA TYR A 18 2.72 14.18 0.41
C TYR A 18 1.88 13.68 1.59
N ALA A 19 2.45 12.83 2.43
CA ALA A 19 1.78 12.35 3.64
C ALA A 19 1.47 13.47 4.63
N GLY A 20 2.43 14.36 4.89
CA GLY A 20 2.24 15.50 5.80
C GLY A 20 1.15 16.47 5.30
N ARG A 21 1.13 16.75 4.00
CA ARG A 21 0.12 17.63 3.39
C ARG A 21 -1.29 17.04 3.44
N ASN A 22 -1.41 15.73 3.37
CA ASN A 22 -2.70 15.02 3.34
C ASN A 22 -3.01 14.29 4.65
N PHE A 23 -2.36 14.66 5.75
CA PHE A 23 -2.49 13.95 7.03
C PHE A 23 -3.93 13.82 7.51
N PHE A 24 -4.69 14.93 7.55
CA PHE A 24 -6.09 14.90 7.99
C PHE A 24 -7.02 14.14 7.05
N PRO A 25 -6.97 14.33 5.71
CA PRO A 25 -7.71 13.49 4.78
C PRO A 25 -7.40 12.00 4.89
N LEU A 26 -6.13 11.63 5.06
CA LEU A 26 -5.71 10.24 5.25
C LEU A 26 -6.29 9.66 6.55
N LEU A 27 -6.23 10.42 7.64
CA LEU A 27 -6.85 10.01 8.91
C LEU A 27 -8.35 9.78 8.75
N GLY A 28 -9.05 10.65 8.02
CA GLY A 28 -10.46 10.49 7.68
C GLY A 28 -10.72 9.20 6.88
N CYS A 29 -9.90 8.90 5.86
CA CYS A 29 -9.99 7.66 5.10
C CYS A 29 -9.82 6.42 5.99
N ILE A 30 -8.85 6.44 6.91
CA ILE A 30 -8.58 5.34 7.84
C ILE A 30 -9.79 5.11 8.75
N LEU A 31 -10.34 6.17 9.36
CA LEU A 31 -11.50 6.07 10.24
C LEU A 31 -12.72 5.49 9.50
N LEU A 32 -12.99 5.96 8.28
CA LEU A 32 -14.07 5.45 7.45
C LEU A 32 -13.83 3.99 7.03
N TYR A 33 -12.58 3.62 6.73
CA TYR A 33 -12.23 2.24 6.42
C TYR A 33 -12.53 1.31 7.60
N PHE A 34 -12.21 1.72 8.83
CA PHE A 34 -12.55 0.95 10.05
C PHE A 34 -14.04 0.75 10.20
N LEU A 35 -14.85 1.78 9.96
CA LEU A 35 -16.30 1.66 10.03
C LEU A 35 -16.86 0.66 9.01
N THR A 36 -16.16 0.45 7.88
CA THR A 36 -16.61 -0.46 6.82
C THR A 36 -16.17 -1.90 7.01
N ILE A 37 -15.26 -2.20 7.95
CA ILE A 37 -14.74 -3.56 8.20
C ILE A 37 -15.88 -4.56 8.47
N TRP A 38 -16.94 -4.13 9.15
CA TRP A 38 -18.09 -4.96 9.49
C TRP A 38 -19.02 -5.26 8.30
N ILE A 39 -18.87 -4.56 7.17
CA ILE A 39 -19.68 -4.73 5.97
C ILE A 39 -18.81 -5.28 4.85
N PRO A 40 -18.74 -6.61 4.64
CA PRO A 40 -17.76 -7.24 3.74
C PRO A 40 -17.77 -6.67 2.32
N TYR A 41 -18.95 -6.46 1.74
CA TYR A 41 -19.10 -5.94 0.40
C TYR A 41 -18.57 -4.50 0.23
N LEU A 42 -18.79 -3.66 1.24
CA LEU A 42 -18.33 -2.27 1.24
C LEU A 42 -16.84 -2.22 1.53
N ASN A 43 -16.37 -3.05 2.46
CA ASN A 43 -14.97 -3.12 2.86
C ASN A 43 -14.02 -3.43 1.69
N ILE A 44 -14.40 -4.33 0.79
CA ILE A 44 -13.54 -4.63 -0.35
C ILE A 44 -13.38 -3.41 -1.28
N GLY A 45 -14.47 -2.67 -1.54
CA GLY A 45 -14.39 -1.45 -2.32
C GLY A 45 -13.52 -0.37 -1.66
N THR A 46 -13.66 -0.21 -0.35
CA THR A 46 -12.83 0.75 0.42
C THR A 46 -11.36 0.30 0.50
N MET A 47 -11.09 -1.00 0.62
CA MET A 47 -9.74 -1.55 0.57
C MET A 47 -9.06 -1.26 -0.78
N ILE A 48 -9.77 -1.47 -1.89
CA ILE A 48 -9.27 -1.12 -3.23
C ILE A 48 -8.97 0.39 -3.32
N ALA A 49 -9.87 1.23 -2.81
CA ALA A 49 -9.68 2.68 -2.79
C ALA A 49 -8.42 3.07 -2.00
N MET A 50 -8.21 2.47 -0.83
CA MET A 50 -7.04 2.73 0.02
C MET A 50 -5.72 2.40 -0.68
N THR A 51 -5.65 1.32 -1.46
CA THR A 51 -4.42 0.97 -2.22
C THR A 51 -4.08 1.98 -3.31
N LEU A 52 -5.03 2.82 -3.73
CA LEU A 52 -4.83 3.85 -4.75
C LEU A 52 -4.53 5.25 -4.17
N LEU A 53 -4.72 5.47 -2.88
CA LEU A 53 -4.47 6.77 -2.25
C LEU A 53 -3.06 7.32 -2.51
N PRO A 54 -1.97 6.52 -2.36
CA PRO A 54 -0.63 7.02 -2.64
C PRO A 54 -0.45 7.52 -4.08
N VAL A 55 -1.12 6.87 -5.04
CA VAL A 55 -1.08 7.26 -6.45
C VAL A 55 -1.83 8.57 -6.68
N GLN A 56 -3.00 8.75 -6.07
CA GLN A 56 -3.76 10.02 -6.13
C GLN A 56 -2.95 11.17 -5.52
N MET A 57 -2.30 10.92 -4.37
CA MET A 57 -1.42 11.89 -3.72
C MET A 57 -0.26 12.30 -4.64
N SER A 58 0.37 11.35 -5.32
CA SER A 58 1.49 11.62 -6.24
C SER A 58 1.09 12.41 -7.47
N LYS A 59 -0.19 12.32 -7.88
CA LYS A 59 -0.77 13.13 -8.96
C LYS A 59 -1.15 14.54 -8.50
N GLY A 60 -1.04 14.86 -7.21
CA GLY A 60 -1.47 16.12 -6.63
C GLY A 60 -2.98 16.28 -6.50
N GLU A 61 -3.74 15.19 -6.62
CA GLU A 61 -5.18 15.19 -6.43
C GLU A 61 -5.52 15.43 -4.95
N SER A 62 -6.55 16.23 -4.69
CA SER A 62 -7.04 16.42 -3.31
C SER A 62 -7.76 15.16 -2.84
N ILE A 63 -7.30 14.61 -1.72
CA ILE A 63 -7.94 13.45 -1.11
C ILE A 63 -9.21 13.91 -0.39
N ASN A 64 -10.34 13.34 -0.81
CA ASN A 64 -11.59 13.48 -0.09
C ASN A 64 -11.94 12.11 0.52
N PRO A 65 -12.08 12.01 1.86
CA PRO A 65 -12.36 10.74 2.52
C PRO A 65 -13.61 10.01 2.01
N SER A 66 -14.63 10.74 1.58
CA SER A 66 -15.84 10.14 1.00
C SER A 66 -15.61 9.42 -0.34
N HIS A 67 -14.53 9.72 -1.05
CA HIS A 67 -14.21 9.06 -2.32
C HIS A 67 -13.88 7.57 -2.19
N ILE A 68 -13.53 7.10 -0.98
CA ILE A 68 -13.30 5.65 -0.76
C ILE A 68 -14.57 4.81 -0.97
N PHE A 69 -15.76 5.42 -0.91
CA PHE A 69 -17.04 4.76 -1.17
C PHE A 69 -17.45 4.75 -2.65
N ASN A 70 -16.62 5.28 -3.54
CA ASN A 70 -16.96 5.39 -4.95
C ASN A 70 -17.29 4.01 -5.55
N PRO A 71 -18.46 3.83 -6.19
CA PRO A 71 -18.87 2.56 -6.80
C PRO A 71 -17.89 2.04 -7.87
N ARG A 72 -17.08 2.91 -8.45
CA ARG A 72 -16.04 2.54 -9.42
C ARG A 72 -15.10 1.46 -8.90
N TYR A 73 -14.73 1.52 -7.62
CA TYR A 73 -13.81 0.54 -7.03
C TYR A 73 -14.43 -0.86 -6.92
N ARG A 74 -15.74 -0.92 -6.68
CA ARG A 74 -16.46 -2.20 -6.58
C ARG A 74 -16.61 -2.91 -7.92
N LYS A 75 -16.56 -2.18 -9.03
CA LYS A 75 -16.58 -2.77 -10.37
C LYS A 75 -15.41 -3.72 -10.63
N TYR A 76 -14.26 -3.46 -10.00
CA TYR A 76 -13.04 -4.25 -10.20
C TYR A 76 -12.83 -5.31 -9.11
N MET A 77 -13.86 -5.62 -8.32
CA MET A 77 -13.74 -6.55 -7.20
C MET A 77 -13.27 -7.93 -7.60
N SER A 78 -13.87 -8.51 -8.65
CA SER A 78 -13.54 -9.87 -9.14
C SER A 78 -12.11 -9.94 -9.65
N GLU A 79 -11.71 -8.98 -10.49
CA GLU A 79 -10.35 -8.91 -11.03
C GLU A 79 -9.32 -8.65 -9.93
N TYR A 80 -9.68 -7.85 -8.95
CA TYR A 80 -8.83 -7.58 -7.78
C TYR A 80 -8.62 -8.84 -6.94
N PHE A 81 -9.67 -9.64 -6.69
CA PHE A 81 -9.54 -10.91 -5.98
C PHE A 81 -8.67 -11.90 -6.74
N ILE A 82 -8.83 -12.01 -8.05
CA ILE A 82 -7.99 -12.86 -8.89
C ILE A 82 -6.54 -12.40 -8.82
N LEU A 83 -6.28 -11.09 -8.93
CA LEU A 83 -4.95 -10.51 -8.84
C LEU A 83 -4.29 -10.86 -7.49
N VAL A 84 -4.98 -10.55 -6.40
CA VAL A 84 -4.48 -10.77 -5.04
C VAL A 84 -4.30 -12.26 -4.76
N GLY A 85 -5.22 -13.11 -5.21
CA GLY A 85 -5.10 -14.56 -5.10
C GLY A 85 -3.85 -15.10 -5.80
N ILE A 86 -3.58 -14.68 -7.02
CA ILE A 86 -2.36 -15.06 -7.76
C ILE A 86 -1.11 -14.54 -7.03
N MET A 87 -1.14 -13.30 -6.56
CA MET A 87 -0.02 -12.71 -5.83
C MET A 87 0.30 -13.50 -4.55
N TYR A 88 -0.69 -13.76 -3.71
CA TYR A 88 -0.49 -14.50 -2.46
C TYR A 88 -0.07 -15.94 -2.71
N ALA A 89 -0.68 -16.66 -3.64
CA ALA A 89 -0.30 -18.02 -3.97
C ALA A 89 1.17 -18.12 -4.39
N ALA A 90 1.60 -17.22 -5.27
CA ALA A 90 2.98 -17.20 -5.73
C ALA A 90 3.98 -16.72 -4.65
N LEU A 91 3.59 -15.75 -3.80
CA LEU A 91 4.41 -15.27 -2.69
C LEU A 91 4.59 -16.36 -1.63
N ILE A 92 3.52 -17.05 -1.24
CA ILE A 92 3.61 -18.15 -0.27
C ILE A 92 4.51 -19.26 -0.82
N ALA A 93 4.32 -19.67 -2.07
CA ALA A 93 5.17 -20.67 -2.69
C ALA A 93 6.65 -20.24 -2.73
N SER A 94 6.93 -18.99 -3.12
CA SER A 94 8.31 -18.51 -3.17
C SER A 94 8.95 -18.36 -1.81
N LEU A 95 8.20 -17.99 -0.76
CA LEU A 95 8.72 -17.91 0.62
C LEU A 95 9.02 -19.29 1.21
N LEU A 96 8.22 -20.32 0.88
CA LEU A 96 8.46 -21.68 1.33
C LEU A 96 9.75 -22.29 0.76
N PHE A 97 10.07 -21.99 -0.50
CA PHE A 97 11.27 -22.51 -1.16
C PHE A 97 12.47 -21.59 -0.98
N PHE A 98 12.29 -20.29 -1.12
CA PHE A 98 13.37 -19.30 -1.06
C PHE A 98 12.86 -17.93 -0.61
N VAL A 99 13.25 -17.48 0.56
CA VAL A 99 12.84 -16.18 1.12
C VAL A 99 13.23 -15.00 0.21
N ILE A 100 14.44 -15.02 -0.37
CA ILE A 100 14.94 -13.92 -1.20
C ILE A 100 14.11 -13.71 -2.46
N PRO A 101 13.81 -14.73 -3.29
CA PRO A 101 12.88 -14.57 -4.42
C PRO A 101 11.50 -14.04 -4.02
N GLY A 102 10.96 -14.50 -2.88
CA GLY A 102 9.68 -14.01 -2.37
C GLY A 102 9.67 -12.51 -2.12
N ILE A 103 10.70 -12.00 -1.46
CA ILE A 103 10.87 -10.55 -1.22
C ILE A 103 10.97 -9.79 -2.54
N VAL A 104 11.78 -10.28 -3.49
CA VAL A 104 11.93 -9.64 -4.81
C VAL A 104 10.61 -9.61 -5.57
N MET A 105 9.81 -10.68 -5.51
CA MET A 105 8.48 -10.73 -6.14
C MET A 105 7.49 -9.79 -5.48
N ALA A 106 7.47 -9.71 -4.14
CA ALA A 106 6.63 -8.76 -3.42
C ALA A 106 6.89 -7.31 -3.87
N MET A 107 8.18 -6.90 -3.96
CA MET A 107 8.56 -5.58 -4.47
C MET A 107 8.17 -5.38 -5.94
N ALA A 108 8.31 -6.42 -6.77
CA ALA A 108 8.01 -6.35 -8.19
C ALA A 108 6.52 -6.19 -8.48
N TRP A 109 5.66 -6.73 -7.63
CA TRP A 109 4.21 -6.74 -7.84
C TRP A 109 3.44 -5.69 -7.02
N GLY A 110 4.11 -4.92 -6.21
CA GLY A 110 3.49 -3.89 -5.36
C GLY A 110 2.64 -2.86 -6.13
N LEU A 111 2.98 -2.55 -7.39
CA LEU A 111 2.22 -1.63 -8.23
C LEU A 111 1.09 -2.31 -9.04
N SER A 112 0.87 -3.61 -8.89
CA SER A 112 -0.11 -4.35 -9.69
C SER A 112 -1.55 -3.85 -9.51
N PRO A 113 -2.04 -3.52 -8.29
CA PRO A 113 -3.38 -2.97 -8.11
C PRO A 113 -3.61 -1.66 -8.88
N TYR A 114 -2.57 -0.81 -8.95
CA TYR A 114 -2.62 0.41 -9.73
C TYR A 114 -2.82 0.12 -11.23
N PHE A 115 -2.03 -0.80 -11.79
CA PHE A 115 -2.15 -1.15 -13.21
C PHE A 115 -3.49 -1.81 -13.55
N LEU A 116 -4.06 -2.59 -12.62
CA LEU A 116 -5.37 -3.20 -12.78
C LEU A 116 -6.47 -2.12 -12.84
N ILE A 117 -6.51 -1.20 -11.88
CA ILE A 117 -7.65 -0.31 -11.69
C ILE A 117 -7.52 0.95 -12.55
N GLU A 118 -6.37 1.63 -12.52
CA GLU A 118 -6.15 2.88 -13.25
C GLU A 118 -5.87 2.67 -14.74
N LYS A 119 -5.17 1.59 -15.08
CA LYS A 119 -4.83 1.26 -16.46
C LYS A 119 -5.75 0.20 -17.06
N GLN A 120 -6.75 -0.26 -16.31
CA GLN A 120 -7.77 -1.23 -16.73
C GLN A 120 -7.15 -2.48 -17.39
N LYS A 121 -6.04 -2.96 -16.84
CA LYS A 121 -5.36 -4.15 -17.33
C LYS A 121 -5.95 -5.40 -16.71
N SER A 122 -5.86 -6.53 -17.43
CA SER A 122 -6.18 -7.83 -16.84
C SER A 122 -5.23 -8.16 -15.67
N PRO A 123 -5.61 -9.03 -14.72
CA PRO A 123 -4.77 -9.35 -13.56
C PRO A 123 -3.34 -9.76 -13.93
N ILE A 124 -3.19 -10.64 -14.92
CA ILE A 124 -1.87 -11.11 -15.38
C ILE A 124 -1.06 -10.01 -16.06
N GLU A 125 -1.72 -9.16 -16.86
CA GLU A 125 -1.06 -8.03 -17.50
C GLU A 125 -0.65 -6.96 -16.47
N ALA A 126 -1.43 -6.76 -15.42
CA ALA A 126 -1.11 -5.86 -14.32
C ALA A 126 0.14 -6.32 -13.56
N LEU A 127 0.27 -7.63 -13.27
CA LEU A 127 1.47 -8.22 -12.67
C LEU A 127 2.71 -8.02 -13.56
N ARG A 128 2.59 -8.31 -14.86
CA ARG A 128 3.69 -8.11 -15.82
C ARG A 128 4.08 -6.64 -15.95
N ALA A 129 3.10 -5.73 -15.97
CA ALA A 129 3.34 -4.30 -16.06
C ALA A 129 4.05 -3.77 -14.81
N SER A 130 3.62 -4.20 -13.62
CA SER A 130 4.26 -3.90 -12.34
C SER A 130 5.70 -4.38 -12.31
N TYR A 131 5.95 -5.64 -12.67
CA TYR A 131 7.29 -6.21 -12.74
C TYR A 131 8.22 -5.40 -13.64
N ARG A 132 7.75 -4.97 -14.84
CA ARG A 132 8.53 -4.14 -15.76
C ARG A 132 8.78 -2.73 -15.24
N ALA A 133 7.79 -2.15 -14.55
CA ALA A 133 7.88 -0.80 -14.00
C ALA A 133 8.90 -0.72 -12.84
N THR A 134 8.97 -1.76 -12.02
CA THR A 134 9.87 -1.84 -10.88
C THR A 134 11.28 -2.32 -11.26
N ASP A 135 11.45 -2.83 -12.49
CA ASP A 135 12.74 -3.35 -12.95
C ASP A 135 13.83 -2.27 -12.95
N GLY A 136 14.98 -2.61 -12.36
CA GLY A 136 16.10 -1.68 -12.15
C GLY A 136 16.01 -0.82 -10.88
N ASN A 137 14.85 -0.77 -10.21
CA ASN A 137 14.63 0.02 -8.99
C ASN A 137 14.26 -0.83 -7.77
N LYS A 138 14.27 -2.17 -7.87
CA LYS A 138 13.82 -3.09 -6.81
C LYS A 138 14.56 -2.86 -5.48
N TRP A 139 15.87 -2.63 -5.54
CA TRP A 139 16.67 -2.35 -4.35
C TRP A 139 16.34 -1.01 -3.69
N CYS A 140 16.01 0.01 -4.49
CA CYS A 140 15.56 1.30 -3.97
C CYS A 140 14.20 1.15 -3.28
N ILE A 141 13.27 0.42 -3.88
CA ILE A 141 11.96 0.11 -3.30
C ILE A 141 12.14 -0.69 -2.01
N PHE A 142 12.95 -1.75 -2.00
CA PHE A 142 13.27 -2.53 -0.81
C PHE A 142 13.82 -1.64 0.31
N GLY A 143 14.76 -0.76 -0.01
CA GLY A 143 15.34 0.17 0.97
C GLY A 143 14.29 1.10 1.59
N MET A 144 13.35 1.61 0.79
CA MET A 144 12.25 2.45 1.31
C MET A 144 11.34 1.68 2.27
N PHE A 145 10.95 0.45 1.93
CA PHE A 145 10.18 -0.42 2.83
C PHE A 145 10.94 -0.76 4.11
N PHE A 146 12.22 -1.07 3.99
CA PHE A 146 13.06 -1.41 5.12
C PHE A 146 13.20 -0.25 6.10
N VAL A 147 13.48 0.95 5.61
CA VAL A 147 13.59 2.16 6.45
C VAL A 147 12.24 2.50 7.08
N SER A 148 11.14 2.46 6.32
CA SER A 148 9.81 2.70 6.88
C SER A 148 9.43 1.66 7.94
N GLY A 149 9.81 0.40 7.75
CA GLY A 149 9.63 -0.67 8.74
C GLY A 149 10.42 -0.43 10.04
N ILE A 150 11.66 0.05 9.94
CA ILE A 150 12.46 0.43 11.13
C ILE A 150 11.80 1.59 11.87
N ILE A 151 11.40 2.65 11.17
CA ILE A 151 10.72 3.80 11.78
C ILE A 151 9.45 3.35 12.50
N TYR A 152 8.64 2.51 11.84
CA TYR A 152 7.44 1.93 12.42
C TYR A 152 7.73 1.12 13.69
N SER A 153 8.76 0.27 13.68
CA SER A 153 9.18 -0.53 14.84
C SER A 153 9.62 0.35 16.02
N ILE A 154 10.37 1.42 15.73
CA ILE A 154 10.80 2.38 16.75
C ILE A 154 9.60 3.08 17.38
N LEU A 155 8.63 3.53 16.57
CA LEU A 155 7.41 4.17 17.06
C LEU A 155 6.58 3.23 17.97
N ILE A 156 6.50 1.95 17.61
CA ILE A 156 5.84 0.93 18.46
C ILE A 156 6.55 0.76 19.79
N ILE A 157 7.88 0.67 19.79
CA ILE A 157 8.66 0.52 21.02
C ILE A 157 8.46 1.74 21.93
N ILE A 158 8.53 2.94 21.37
CA ILE A 158 8.29 4.17 22.10
C ILE A 158 6.86 4.20 22.68
N SER A 159 5.86 3.86 21.87
CA SER A 159 4.46 3.84 22.32
C SER A 159 4.24 2.84 23.46
N ARG A 160 4.93 1.70 23.44
CA ARG A 160 4.87 0.69 24.50
C ARG A 160 5.43 1.16 25.84
N VAL A 161 6.43 2.04 25.81
CA VAL A 161 7.06 2.60 27.02
C VAL A 161 6.19 3.68 27.67
N PHE A 162 5.49 4.48 26.85
CA PHE A 162 4.76 5.65 27.33
C PHE A 162 3.25 5.47 27.54
N ILE A 163 2.66 4.38 27.04
CA ILE A 163 1.20 4.23 26.99
C ILE A 163 0.77 2.97 27.74
N ASN A 164 -0.19 3.10 28.66
CA ASN A 164 -0.82 1.96 29.36
C ASN A 164 -1.46 0.98 28.37
N SER A 165 -1.50 -0.30 28.74
CA SER A 165 -1.76 -1.43 27.83
C SER A 165 -3.00 -1.29 26.90
N VAL A 166 -4.07 -0.64 27.32
CA VAL A 166 -5.27 -0.48 26.46
C VAL A 166 -5.03 0.53 25.32
N TRP A 167 -4.42 1.66 25.63
CA TRP A 167 -4.07 2.67 24.63
C TRP A 167 -2.98 2.21 23.66
N TYR A 168 -2.10 1.31 24.12
CA TYR A 168 -1.08 0.71 23.27
C TYR A 168 -1.67 -0.01 22.05
N TYR A 169 -2.70 -0.85 22.25
CA TYR A 169 -3.32 -1.56 21.14
C TYR A 169 -4.00 -0.62 20.15
N MET A 170 -4.62 0.46 20.62
CA MET A 170 -5.21 1.48 19.73
C MET A 170 -4.15 2.18 18.88
N VAL A 171 -3.03 2.59 19.49
CA VAL A 171 -1.90 3.21 18.77
C VAL A 171 -1.24 2.21 17.81
N TYR A 172 -1.08 0.96 18.24
CA TYR A 172 -0.53 -0.10 17.38
C TYR A 172 -1.35 -0.30 16.11
N ILE A 173 -2.68 -0.37 16.23
CA ILE A 173 -3.58 -0.52 15.10
C ILE A 173 -3.50 0.71 14.18
N CYS A 174 -3.51 1.92 14.72
CA CYS A 174 -3.38 3.14 13.93
C CYS A 174 -2.04 3.21 13.18
N LEU A 175 -0.93 2.88 13.84
CA LEU A 175 0.39 2.86 13.22
C LEU A 175 0.50 1.76 12.17
N PHE A 176 -0.07 0.58 12.41
CA PHE A 176 -0.10 -0.52 11.43
C PHE A 176 -0.83 -0.12 10.15
N LEU A 177 -1.94 0.56 10.28
CA LEU A 177 -2.70 1.03 9.12
C LEU A 177 -1.98 2.16 8.37
N LEU A 178 -1.41 3.10 9.09
CA LEU A 178 -0.55 4.12 8.48
C LEU A 178 0.62 3.45 7.73
N TYR A 179 1.29 2.49 8.36
CA TYR A 179 2.37 1.75 7.71
C TYR A 179 1.89 1.02 6.46
N SER A 180 0.74 0.34 6.51
CA SER A 180 0.19 -0.37 5.35
C SER A 180 -0.15 0.58 4.19
N LEU A 181 -0.60 1.80 4.49
CA LEU A 181 -0.85 2.84 3.48
C LEU A 181 0.43 3.38 2.83
N PHE A 182 1.54 3.43 3.60
CA PHE A 182 2.84 3.86 3.09
C PHE A 182 3.61 2.76 2.38
N SER A 183 3.24 1.50 2.63
CA SER A 183 3.92 0.32 2.07
C SER A 183 3.41 -0.06 0.68
N PHE A 184 2.34 0.54 0.22
CA PHE A 184 1.78 0.38 -1.12
C PHE A 184 1.91 1.67 -1.92
#